data_798facbc4fcbbace8cddc41643a39504
#
_entry.id   798facbc4fcbbace8cddc41643a39504
#
_cell.length_a   1.000
_cell.length_b   1.000
_cell.length_c   1.000
_cell.angle_alpha   90.00
_cell.angle_beta   90.00
_cell.angle_gamma   90.00
#
_symmetry.space_group_name_H-M   'P 1'
#
loop_
_entity.id
_entity.type
_entity.pdbx_description
1 polymer ?
#
loop_
_entity_poly.entity_id
_entity_poly.type
_entity_poly.pdbx_seq_one_letter_code
_entity_poly.pdbx_strand_id
1 'polypeptide(L)'
;MSNNPAFFVFCSKYKNWEHMTTSIDIARRIAEVNHPLSRESVHALAEILVCRKYRKGEIVLQAGEVCKSMLFIEKGMLRQFYYKYDKDLTEHIGYENGMIICIESYFKQEPTRLMVETLEASVVWELPRVEVEKLIDQYHDIERLYRGFIEHSLIESQVKADALRFEPAHERYNRLLQLHPEILKRAPLVYIASLLQMTPETLSRVRSSLL
;
A
#
# COMPACT_ATOMS: atom_id res chain seq x y z
N MET A 1 22.07 -9.32 -16.46
CA MET A 1 20.75 -8.75 -16.78
C MET A 1 19.74 -9.87 -16.62
N SER A 2 19.27 -10.16 -15.44
CA SER A 2 18.22 -11.17 -15.19
C SER A 2 16.99 -10.43 -14.65
N ASN A 3 16.03 -10.18 -15.55
CA ASN A 3 14.68 -9.80 -15.19
C ASN A 3 14.09 -10.96 -14.40
N ASN A 4 13.91 -10.80 -13.12
CA ASN A 4 13.15 -11.74 -12.31
C ASN A 4 11.69 -11.22 -12.23
N PRO A 5 10.75 -11.78 -13.01
CA PRO A 5 9.35 -11.32 -13.05
C PRO A 5 8.52 -11.84 -11.86
N ALA A 6 9.14 -12.49 -10.88
CA ALA A 6 8.42 -13.20 -9.82
C ALA A 6 7.70 -12.31 -8.80
N PHE A 7 8.03 -11.02 -8.70
CA PHE A 7 7.44 -10.11 -7.71
C PHE A 7 6.13 -9.42 -8.15
N PHE A 8 5.79 -9.46 -9.44
CA PHE A 8 4.66 -8.68 -9.98
C PHE A 8 3.37 -9.48 -10.27
N VAL A 9 3.33 -10.80 -10.03
CA VAL A 9 2.22 -11.66 -10.50
C VAL A 9 1.17 -11.94 -9.42
N PHE A 10 1.31 -11.48 -8.18
CA PHE A 10 0.46 -11.96 -7.06
C PHE A 10 -0.93 -11.32 -6.93
N CYS A 11 -1.23 -10.23 -7.63
CA CYS A 11 -2.53 -9.55 -7.47
C CYS A 11 -3.73 -10.24 -8.16
N SER A 12 -3.52 -11.26 -9.01
CA SER A 12 -4.60 -11.80 -9.87
C SER A 12 -5.16 -13.19 -9.49
N LYS A 13 -4.65 -13.86 -8.48
CA LYS A 13 -5.00 -15.27 -8.21
C LYS A 13 -6.16 -15.55 -7.26
N TYR A 14 -6.70 -14.58 -6.56
CA TYR A 14 -7.73 -14.84 -5.54
C TYR A 14 -9.09 -14.29 -5.94
N LYS A 15 -9.84 -15.06 -6.72
CA LYS A 15 -11.29 -14.94 -6.89
C LYS A 15 -11.96 -16.02 -6.03
N ASN A 16 -12.80 -15.60 -5.09
CA ASN A 16 -13.75 -16.31 -4.23
C ASN A 16 -13.35 -16.39 -2.75
N TRP A 17 -13.83 -15.42 -1.96
CA TRP A 17 -13.84 -15.48 -0.51
C TRP A 17 -15.24 -15.11 0.01
N GLU A 18 -16.11 -16.08 0.17
CA GLU A 18 -17.39 -15.94 0.90
C GLU A 18 -17.29 -16.37 2.38
N HIS A 19 -16.10 -16.73 2.88
CA HIS A 19 -15.89 -17.04 4.30
C HIS A 19 -15.37 -15.84 5.05
N MET A 20 -15.79 -15.68 6.32
CA MET A 20 -15.23 -14.66 7.21
C MET A 20 -13.72 -14.90 7.32
N THR A 21 -12.93 -13.96 6.81
CA THR A 21 -11.46 -14.01 6.84
C THR A 21 -11.00 -13.92 8.29
N THR A 22 -10.19 -14.88 8.73
CA THR A 22 -9.62 -14.88 10.09
C THR A 22 -8.30 -14.11 10.12
N SER A 23 -7.85 -13.69 11.31
CA SER A 23 -6.53 -13.09 11.47
C SER A 23 -5.39 -14.02 11.02
N ILE A 24 -5.56 -15.33 11.17
CA ILE A 24 -4.60 -16.35 10.69
C ILE A 24 -4.52 -16.34 9.15
N ASP A 25 -5.65 -16.21 8.46
CA ASP A 25 -5.66 -16.14 6.99
C ASP A 25 -4.95 -14.87 6.51
N ILE A 26 -5.14 -13.76 7.21
CA ILE A 26 -4.44 -12.50 6.91
C ILE A 26 -2.94 -12.63 7.18
N ALA A 27 -2.54 -13.20 8.31
CA ALA A 27 -1.12 -13.42 8.63
C ALA A 27 -0.43 -14.30 7.56
N ARG A 28 -1.10 -15.33 7.05
CA ARG A 28 -0.61 -16.14 5.93
C ARG A 28 -0.47 -15.32 4.65
N ARG A 29 -1.48 -14.52 4.29
CA ARG A 29 -1.44 -13.64 3.11
C ARG A 29 -0.29 -12.62 3.19
N ILE A 30 -0.05 -12.04 4.35
CA ILE A 30 1.08 -11.13 4.59
C ILE A 30 2.41 -11.86 4.37
N ALA A 31 2.52 -13.11 4.89
CA ALA A 31 3.70 -13.94 4.72
C ALA A 31 3.95 -14.32 3.25
N GLU A 32 2.90 -14.72 2.52
CA GLU A 32 3.00 -15.12 1.10
C GLU A 32 3.52 -14.00 0.20
N VAL A 33 3.19 -12.75 0.51
CA VAL A 33 3.60 -11.58 -0.28
C VAL A 33 5.07 -11.19 -0.03
N ASN A 34 5.58 -11.37 1.20
CA ASN A 34 6.88 -10.82 1.59
C ASN A 34 7.93 -11.89 1.91
N HIS A 35 7.66 -12.75 2.90
CA HIS A 35 8.58 -13.80 3.33
C HIS A 35 7.79 -14.92 4.02
N PRO A 36 8.06 -16.21 3.70
CA PRO A 36 7.38 -17.32 4.35
C PRO A 36 7.67 -17.35 5.85
N LEU A 37 6.62 -17.59 6.64
CA LEU A 37 6.69 -17.71 8.10
C LEU A 37 6.48 -19.16 8.55
N SER A 38 7.06 -19.52 9.67
CA SER A 38 6.76 -20.74 10.41
C SER A 38 5.30 -20.74 10.88
N ARG A 39 4.77 -21.90 11.24
CA ARG A 39 3.42 -21.99 11.79
C ARG A 39 3.27 -21.18 13.07
N GLU A 40 4.29 -21.20 13.93
CA GLU A 40 4.32 -20.45 15.19
C GLU A 40 4.30 -18.95 14.94
N SER A 41 5.16 -18.46 14.02
CA SER A 41 5.23 -17.05 13.63
C SER A 41 3.93 -16.55 12.98
N VAL A 42 3.25 -17.38 12.18
CA VAL A 42 1.92 -17.05 11.64
C VAL A 42 0.91 -16.85 12.76
N HIS A 43 0.89 -17.71 13.80
CA HIS A 43 -0.01 -17.56 14.93
C HIS A 43 0.32 -16.30 15.74
N ALA A 44 1.60 -16.06 16.04
CA ALA A 44 2.04 -14.87 16.76
C ALA A 44 1.68 -13.58 16.00
N LEU A 45 1.90 -13.54 14.68
CA LEU A 45 1.50 -12.41 13.84
C LEU A 45 -0.03 -12.21 13.84
N ALA A 46 -0.80 -13.30 13.78
CA ALA A 46 -2.26 -13.24 13.78
C ALA A 46 -2.85 -12.67 15.08
N GLU A 47 -2.18 -12.88 16.22
CA GLU A 47 -2.62 -12.38 17.53
C GLU A 47 -2.54 -10.85 17.65
N ILE A 48 -1.60 -10.22 16.96
CA ILE A 48 -1.44 -8.76 17.02
C ILE A 48 -2.28 -8.00 15.98
N LEU A 49 -2.90 -8.70 15.01
CA LEU A 49 -3.68 -8.07 13.94
C LEU A 49 -5.01 -7.53 14.46
N VAL A 50 -5.29 -6.25 14.16
CA VAL A 50 -6.54 -5.59 14.55
C VAL A 50 -7.36 -5.24 13.30
N CYS A 51 -8.52 -5.90 13.14
CA CYS A 51 -9.42 -5.64 12.01
C CYS A 51 -10.19 -4.34 12.19
N ARG A 52 -10.22 -3.51 11.15
CA ARG A 52 -11.02 -2.29 11.04
C ARG A 52 -11.82 -2.27 9.76
N LYS A 53 -13.05 -1.77 9.84
CA LYS A 53 -13.94 -1.59 8.69
C LYS A 53 -14.23 -0.11 8.52
N TYR A 54 -14.09 0.36 7.30
CA TYR A 54 -14.29 1.76 6.95
C TYR A 54 -15.29 1.89 5.80
N ARG A 55 -16.09 2.95 5.83
CA ARG A 55 -16.92 3.35 4.70
C ARG A 55 -16.05 4.09 3.69
N LYS A 56 -16.57 4.25 2.48
CA LYS A 56 -15.94 5.12 1.48
C LYS A 56 -15.80 6.56 1.99
N GLY A 57 -14.62 7.15 1.82
CA GLY A 57 -14.30 8.53 2.20
C GLY A 57 -13.97 8.71 3.69
N GLU A 58 -13.88 7.65 4.48
CA GLU A 58 -13.45 7.76 5.87
C GLU A 58 -11.94 7.95 5.97
N ILE A 59 -11.54 8.82 6.88
CA ILE A 59 -10.13 9.06 7.22
C ILE A 59 -9.67 7.97 8.19
N VAL A 60 -8.60 7.28 7.80
CA VAL A 60 -7.94 6.23 8.59
C VAL A 60 -6.82 6.81 9.46
N LEU A 61 -6.12 7.82 8.94
CA LEU A 61 -5.07 8.57 9.65
C LEU A 61 -5.15 10.03 9.23
N GLN A 62 -5.21 10.93 10.21
CA GLN A 62 -5.30 12.36 9.99
C GLN A 62 -3.92 13.03 10.04
N ALA A 63 -3.73 14.11 9.28
CA ALA A 63 -2.54 14.96 9.44
C ALA A 63 -2.43 15.50 10.87
N GLY A 64 -1.24 15.47 11.45
CA GLY A 64 -0.98 15.83 12.84
C GLY A 64 -1.05 14.66 13.83
N GLU A 65 -1.54 13.51 13.42
CA GLU A 65 -1.46 12.28 14.21
C GLU A 65 -0.15 11.54 13.99
N VAL A 66 0.20 10.64 14.91
CA VAL A 66 1.36 9.75 14.79
C VAL A 66 0.92 8.42 14.15
N CYS A 67 1.62 8.00 13.10
CA CYS A 67 1.40 6.70 12.48
C CYS A 67 1.93 5.57 13.40
N LYS A 68 1.03 4.88 14.07
CA LYS A 68 1.36 3.84 15.06
C LYS A 68 1.25 2.41 14.53
N SER A 69 0.78 2.24 13.30
CA SER A 69 0.53 0.92 12.72
C SER A 69 0.88 0.91 11.22
N MET A 70 1.28 -0.26 10.73
CA MET A 70 1.19 -0.58 9.31
C MET A 70 -0.24 -1.07 9.02
N LEU A 71 -0.73 -0.81 7.81
CA LEU A 71 -2.11 -1.09 7.39
C LEU A 71 -2.09 -2.09 6.24
N PHE A 72 -2.51 -3.33 6.48
CA PHE A 72 -2.72 -4.32 5.42
C PHE A 72 -4.15 -4.23 4.90
N ILE A 73 -4.31 -4.14 3.59
CA ILE A 73 -5.63 -4.01 2.94
C ILE A 73 -6.13 -5.41 2.58
N GLU A 74 -7.14 -5.88 3.33
CA GLU A 74 -7.84 -7.12 2.98
C GLU A 74 -8.76 -6.91 1.79
N LYS A 75 -9.53 -5.82 1.82
CA LYS A 75 -10.52 -5.44 0.81
C LYS A 75 -10.61 -3.93 0.72
N GLY A 76 -10.75 -3.43 -0.51
CA GLY A 76 -10.96 -2.02 -0.77
C GLY A 76 -9.72 -1.31 -1.30
N MET A 77 -9.77 0.00 -1.28
CA MET A 77 -8.71 0.86 -1.81
C MET A 77 -8.52 2.07 -0.91
N LEU A 78 -7.27 2.35 -0.56
CA LEU A 78 -6.88 3.46 0.28
C LEU A 78 -5.93 4.39 -0.47
N ARG A 79 -5.99 5.67 -0.12
CA ARG A 79 -5.11 6.72 -0.66
C ARG A 79 -4.32 7.37 0.46
N GLN A 80 -3.01 7.53 0.28
CA GLN A 80 -2.17 8.45 1.04
C GLN A 80 -2.05 9.77 0.29
N PHE A 81 -2.25 10.89 0.99
CA PHE A 81 -2.21 12.21 0.39
C PHE A 81 -1.86 13.28 1.42
N TYR A 82 -1.55 14.48 0.93
CA TYR A 82 -1.33 15.67 1.77
C TYR A 82 -1.69 16.94 1.00
N TYR A 83 -1.93 18.01 1.73
CA TYR A 83 -2.11 19.33 1.13
C TYR A 83 -0.80 20.10 1.11
N LYS A 84 -0.49 20.71 -0.04
CA LYS A 84 0.65 21.62 -0.21
C LYS A 84 0.25 22.75 -1.14
N TYR A 85 0.35 23.99 -0.66
CA TYR A 85 -0.09 25.19 -1.41
C TYR A 85 -1.52 25.04 -1.93
N ASP A 86 -2.45 24.64 -1.07
CA ASP A 86 -3.87 24.39 -1.35
C ASP A 86 -4.15 23.30 -2.44
N LYS A 87 -3.13 22.53 -2.80
CA LYS A 87 -3.27 21.40 -3.72
C LYS A 87 -3.32 20.08 -2.96
N ASP A 88 -4.31 19.26 -3.30
CA ASP A 88 -4.42 17.86 -2.89
C ASP A 88 -3.42 17.03 -3.70
N LEU A 89 -2.43 16.45 -3.02
CA LEU A 89 -1.35 15.70 -3.62
C LEU A 89 -1.40 14.24 -3.17
N THR A 90 -1.74 13.34 -4.09
CA THR A 90 -1.73 11.91 -3.86
C THR A 90 -0.31 11.38 -3.87
N GLU A 91 0.11 10.79 -2.75
CA GLU A 91 1.44 10.20 -2.60
C GLU A 91 1.42 8.70 -2.99
N HIS A 92 0.41 7.97 -2.55
CA HIS A 92 0.29 6.53 -2.79
C HIS A 92 -1.17 6.11 -2.86
N ILE A 93 -1.46 5.04 -3.62
CA ILE A 93 -2.76 4.36 -3.64
C ILE A 93 -2.48 2.87 -3.47
N GLY A 94 -3.02 2.28 -2.40
CA GLY A 94 -2.96 0.86 -2.11
C GLY A 94 -4.33 0.20 -2.28
N TYR A 95 -4.33 -1.09 -2.60
CA TYR A 95 -5.52 -1.93 -2.73
C TYR A 95 -5.22 -3.33 -2.19
N GLU A 96 -6.10 -4.29 -2.39
CA GLU A 96 -6.04 -5.62 -1.77
C GLU A 96 -4.64 -6.25 -1.82
N ASN A 97 -4.22 -6.83 -0.70
CA ASN A 97 -2.89 -7.39 -0.43
C ASN A 97 -1.75 -6.35 -0.39
N GLY A 98 -2.06 -5.06 -0.53
CA GLY A 98 -1.12 -3.98 -0.34
C GLY A 98 -0.96 -3.60 1.13
N MET A 99 0.19 -3.00 1.44
CA MET A 99 0.51 -2.44 2.74
C MET A 99 0.61 -0.92 2.63
N ILE A 100 0.02 -0.19 3.58
CA ILE A 100 0.18 1.27 3.69
C ILE A 100 0.87 1.63 5.00
N ILE A 101 1.82 2.55 4.91
CA ILE A 101 2.56 3.08 6.05
C ILE A 101 2.97 4.53 5.79
N CYS A 102 2.78 5.41 6.76
CA CYS A 102 3.39 6.74 6.74
C CYS A 102 4.80 6.63 7.33
N ILE A 103 5.76 6.23 6.47
CA ILE A 103 7.10 5.75 6.85
C ILE A 103 7.80 6.71 7.82
N GLU A 104 7.88 8.00 7.49
CA GLU A 104 8.58 8.99 8.34
C GLU A 104 7.99 9.03 9.75
N SER A 105 6.66 9.16 9.86
CA SER A 105 5.96 9.21 11.15
C SER A 105 6.06 7.88 11.90
N TYR A 106 5.94 6.76 11.21
CA TYR A 106 6.03 5.43 11.81
C TYR A 106 7.39 5.18 12.46
N PHE A 107 8.49 5.59 11.82
CA PHE A 107 9.83 5.39 12.38
C PHE A 107 10.22 6.43 13.41
N LYS A 108 9.94 7.72 13.15
CA LYS A 108 10.29 8.81 14.07
C LYS A 108 9.36 8.93 15.26
N GLN A 109 8.13 8.37 15.18
CA GLN A 109 7.05 8.55 16.15
C GLN A 109 6.69 10.03 16.34
N GLU A 110 6.76 10.79 15.27
CA GLU A 110 6.37 12.20 15.19
C GLU A 110 5.09 12.36 14.37
N PRO A 111 4.33 13.47 14.57
CA PRO A 111 3.14 13.76 13.80
C PRO A 111 3.38 13.75 12.30
N THR A 112 2.48 13.10 11.53
CA THR A 112 2.56 13.03 10.07
C THR A 112 1.89 14.23 9.41
N ARG A 113 2.41 14.65 8.25
CA ARG A 113 1.68 15.53 7.33
C ARG A 113 0.76 14.77 6.37
N LEU A 114 0.98 13.47 6.23
CA LEU A 114 0.18 12.62 5.36
C LEU A 114 -1.16 12.30 6.02
N MET A 115 -2.18 12.16 5.20
CA MET A 115 -3.47 11.59 5.55
C MET A 115 -3.66 10.28 4.82
N VAL A 116 -4.45 9.38 5.39
CA VAL A 116 -4.90 8.16 4.74
C VAL A 116 -6.42 8.15 4.72
N GLU A 117 -7.00 8.02 3.53
CA GLU A 117 -8.44 7.87 3.36
C GLU A 117 -8.81 6.64 2.54
N THR A 118 -10.03 6.18 2.71
CA THR A 118 -10.60 5.09 1.92
C THR A 118 -11.27 5.62 0.65
N LEU A 119 -10.93 5.08 -0.51
CA LEU A 119 -11.59 5.42 -1.78
C LEU A 119 -12.87 4.63 -2.05
N GLU A 120 -13.07 3.54 -1.29
CA GLU A 120 -14.27 2.71 -1.30
C GLU A 120 -14.45 2.02 0.07
N ALA A 121 -15.55 1.31 0.29
CA ALA A 121 -15.74 0.55 1.52
C ALA A 121 -14.62 -0.49 1.69
N SER A 122 -13.89 -0.42 2.79
CA SER A 122 -12.63 -1.13 2.99
C SER A 122 -12.59 -1.93 4.28
N VAL A 123 -11.88 -3.05 4.25
CA VAL A 123 -11.48 -3.83 5.42
C VAL A 123 -9.96 -3.80 5.52
N VAL A 124 -9.46 -3.32 6.63
CA VAL A 124 -8.04 -3.07 6.86
C VAL A 124 -7.61 -3.77 8.14
N TRP A 125 -6.43 -4.36 8.14
CA TRP A 125 -5.82 -4.97 9.31
C TRP A 125 -4.62 -4.13 9.73
N GLU A 126 -4.68 -3.62 10.95
CA GLU A 126 -3.61 -2.87 11.57
C GLU A 126 -2.59 -3.81 12.19
N LEU A 127 -1.31 -3.55 11.94
CA LEU A 127 -0.16 -4.16 12.59
C LEU A 127 0.45 -3.08 13.51
N PRO A 128 0.09 -3.05 14.81
CA PRO A 128 0.59 -2.04 15.74
C PRO A 128 2.11 -2.14 15.90
N ARG A 129 2.81 -1.02 15.76
CA ARG A 129 4.28 -0.96 15.79
C ARG A 129 4.88 -1.65 17.02
N VAL A 130 4.37 -1.31 18.20
CA VAL A 130 4.90 -1.84 19.47
C VAL A 130 4.82 -3.37 19.53
N GLU A 131 3.75 -3.95 18.97
CA GLU A 131 3.59 -5.40 18.94
C GLU A 131 4.46 -6.05 17.88
N VAL A 132 4.59 -5.40 16.71
CA VAL A 132 5.51 -5.87 15.65
C VAL A 132 6.95 -5.87 16.13
N GLU A 133 7.41 -4.83 16.85
CA GLU A 133 8.75 -4.77 17.42
C GLU A 133 9.02 -5.92 18.40
N LYS A 134 8.06 -6.27 19.25
CA LYS A 134 8.18 -7.44 20.16
C LYS A 134 8.32 -8.76 19.39
N LEU A 135 7.58 -8.91 18.29
CA LEU A 135 7.67 -10.12 17.46
C LEU A 135 9.00 -10.21 16.72
N ILE A 136 9.54 -9.10 16.24
CA ILE A 136 10.86 -9.04 15.59
C ILE A 136 11.95 -9.55 16.52
N ASP A 137 11.89 -9.18 17.81
CA ASP A 137 12.86 -9.63 18.82
C ASP A 137 12.76 -11.13 19.15
N GLN A 138 11.60 -11.75 18.89
CA GLN A 138 11.33 -13.14 19.25
C GLN A 138 11.43 -14.11 18.08
N TYR A 139 11.07 -13.66 16.88
CA TYR A 139 10.93 -14.50 15.68
C TYR A 139 11.76 -13.99 14.51
N HIS A 140 12.84 -14.69 14.22
CA HIS A 140 13.76 -14.30 13.16
C HIS A 140 13.14 -14.27 11.75
N ASP A 141 12.14 -15.11 11.47
CA ASP A 141 11.41 -15.09 10.21
C ASP A 141 10.45 -13.89 10.10
N ILE A 142 9.90 -13.40 11.22
CA ILE A 142 9.15 -12.13 11.27
C ILE A 142 10.09 -10.94 11.05
N GLU A 143 11.29 -10.95 11.61
CA GLU A 143 12.31 -9.92 11.31
C GLU A 143 12.61 -9.87 9.81
N ARG A 144 12.81 -11.03 9.17
CA ARG A 144 13.04 -11.10 7.72
C ARG A 144 11.85 -10.60 6.91
N LEU A 145 10.64 -10.96 7.29
CA LEU A 145 9.41 -10.46 6.66
C LEU A 145 9.32 -8.93 6.75
N TYR A 146 9.54 -8.38 7.94
CA TYR A 146 9.51 -6.94 8.19
C TYR A 146 10.59 -6.20 7.39
N ARG A 147 11.83 -6.71 7.40
CA ARG A 147 12.93 -6.16 6.61
C ARG A 147 12.63 -6.20 5.12
N GLY A 148 12.12 -7.31 4.59
CA GLY A 148 11.73 -7.44 3.19
C GLY A 148 10.67 -6.42 2.78
N PHE A 149 9.70 -6.14 3.66
CA PHE A 149 8.72 -5.09 3.44
C PHE A 149 9.37 -3.69 3.34
N ILE A 150 10.30 -3.35 4.24
CA ILE A 150 11.00 -2.05 4.23
C ILE A 150 11.92 -1.93 3.00
N GLU A 151 12.67 -2.97 2.66
CA GLU A 151 13.50 -3.03 1.45
C GLU A 151 12.66 -2.80 0.19
N HIS A 152 11.50 -3.47 0.09
CA HIS A 152 10.58 -3.29 -1.03
C HIS A 152 10.04 -1.86 -1.10
N SER A 153 9.60 -1.28 0.01
CA SER A 153 9.11 0.09 0.08
C SER A 153 10.19 1.10 -0.34
N LEU A 154 11.44 0.86 0.03
CA LEU A 154 12.57 1.71 -0.37
C LEU A 154 12.81 1.62 -1.89
N ILE A 155 12.82 0.41 -2.45
CA ILE A 155 13.00 0.18 -3.89
C ILE A 155 11.88 0.85 -4.68
N GLU A 156 10.62 0.66 -4.28
CA GLU A 156 9.47 1.30 -4.93
C GLU A 156 9.57 2.83 -4.88
N SER A 157 9.99 3.39 -3.74
CA SER A 157 10.20 4.83 -3.59
C SER A 157 11.27 5.35 -4.56
N GLN A 158 12.39 4.64 -4.72
CA GLN A 158 13.44 5.00 -5.66
C GLN A 158 12.95 4.92 -7.11
N VAL A 159 12.30 3.83 -7.49
CA VAL A 159 11.73 3.65 -8.85
C VAL A 159 10.72 4.76 -9.16
N LYS A 160 9.86 5.09 -8.21
CA LYS A 160 8.90 6.19 -8.36
C LYS A 160 9.61 7.54 -8.53
N ALA A 161 10.62 7.81 -7.70
CA ALA A 161 11.38 9.06 -7.79
C ALA A 161 12.08 9.21 -9.15
N ASP A 162 12.66 8.14 -9.68
CA ASP A 162 13.30 8.14 -11.01
C ASP A 162 12.27 8.32 -12.13
N ALA A 163 11.14 7.63 -12.06
CA ALA A 163 10.05 7.78 -13.02
C ALA A 163 9.53 9.23 -13.07
N LEU A 164 9.36 9.87 -11.91
CA LEU A 164 8.89 11.26 -11.83
C LEU A 164 9.90 12.27 -12.38
N ARG A 165 11.21 11.98 -12.30
CA ARG A 165 12.28 12.85 -12.75
C ARG A 165 12.55 12.72 -14.25
N PHE A 166 12.50 11.51 -14.79
CA PHE A 166 13.06 11.20 -16.10
C PHE A 166 12.05 10.71 -17.12
N GLU A 167 10.91 10.13 -16.69
CA GLU A 167 9.94 9.56 -17.61
C GLU A 167 8.91 10.59 -18.07
N PRO A 168 8.59 10.63 -19.37
CA PRO A 168 7.46 11.42 -19.87
C PRO A 168 6.12 10.87 -19.35
N ALA A 169 5.08 11.70 -19.41
CA ALA A 169 3.76 11.39 -18.86
C ALA A 169 3.17 10.05 -19.33
N HIS A 170 3.35 9.73 -20.63
CA HIS A 170 2.81 8.50 -21.22
C HIS A 170 3.51 7.24 -20.69
N GLU A 171 4.82 7.29 -20.42
CA GLU A 171 5.56 6.16 -19.84
C GLU A 171 5.13 5.91 -18.40
N ARG A 172 4.98 6.96 -17.58
CA ARG A 172 4.46 6.83 -16.21
C ARG A 172 3.06 6.22 -16.18
N TYR A 173 2.19 6.61 -17.11
CA TYR A 173 0.87 6.01 -17.26
C TYR A 173 0.94 4.54 -17.67
N ASN A 174 1.76 4.19 -18.67
CA ASN A 174 1.94 2.81 -19.13
C ASN A 174 2.49 1.91 -18.02
N ARG A 175 3.43 2.42 -17.23
CA ARG A 175 3.93 1.71 -16.05
C ARG A 175 2.80 1.42 -15.05
N LEU A 176 1.98 2.41 -14.71
CA LEU A 176 0.83 2.22 -13.81
C LEU A 176 -0.17 1.22 -14.39
N LEU A 177 -0.43 1.26 -15.70
CA LEU A 177 -1.31 0.33 -16.39
C LEU A 177 -0.82 -1.12 -16.31
N GLN A 178 0.48 -1.32 -16.45
CA GLN A 178 1.09 -2.65 -16.40
C GLN A 178 1.17 -3.21 -14.98
N LEU A 179 1.54 -2.38 -14.01
CA LEU A 179 1.82 -2.82 -12.64
C LEU A 179 0.59 -2.79 -11.74
N HIS A 180 -0.26 -1.79 -11.90
CA HIS A 180 -1.40 -1.54 -11.01
C HIS A 180 -2.68 -1.20 -11.78
N PRO A 181 -3.16 -2.09 -12.67
CA PRO A 181 -4.36 -1.82 -13.48
C PRO A 181 -5.62 -1.57 -12.63
N GLU A 182 -5.69 -2.11 -11.42
CA GLU A 182 -6.80 -1.90 -10.49
C GLU A 182 -6.93 -0.44 -10.05
N ILE A 183 -5.83 0.29 -9.92
CA ILE A 183 -5.86 1.73 -9.62
C ILE A 183 -6.56 2.48 -10.74
N LEU A 184 -6.21 2.16 -12.00
CA LEU A 184 -6.81 2.82 -13.18
C LEU A 184 -8.30 2.52 -13.36
N LYS A 185 -8.77 1.38 -12.86
CA LYS A 185 -10.19 0.96 -12.95
C LYS A 185 -11.05 1.57 -11.86
N ARG A 186 -10.50 1.76 -10.65
CA ARG A 186 -11.27 2.01 -9.42
C ARG A 186 -11.05 3.41 -8.84
N ALA A 187 -9.82 3.97 -8.94
CA ALA A 187 -9.53 5.27 -8.38
C ALA A 187 -10.08 6.42 -9.22
N PRO A 188 -10.53 7.53 -8.62
CA PRO A 188 -10.89 8.75 -9.32
C PRO A 188 -9.74 9.30 -10.19
N LEU A 189 -10.05 9.77 -11.40
CA LEU A 189 -9.06 10.26 -12.36
C LEU A 189 -8.20 11.40 -11.80
N VAL A 190 -8.77 12.25 -10.96
CA VAL A 190 -8.05 13.36 -10.33
C VAL A 190 -6.93 12.85 -9.42
N TYR A 191 -7.16 11.76 -8.70
CA TYR A 191 -6.16 11.15 -7.83
C TYR A 191 -5.09 10.38 -8.60
N ILE A 192 -5.48 9.75 -9.72
CA ILE A 192 -4.53 9.12 -10.64
C ILE A 192 -3.62 10.17 -11.28
N ALA A 193 -4.18 11.30 -11.75
CA ALA A 193 -3.41 12.40 -12.30
C ALA A 193 -2.41 12.96 -11.28
N SER A 194 -2.87 13.17 -10.04
CA SER A 194 -2.04 13.62 -8.93
C SER A 194 -0.93 12.62 -8.60
N LEU A 195 -1.22 11.33 -8.51
CA LEU A 195 -0.25 10.24 -8.28
C LEU A 195 0.86 10.20 -9.34
N LEU A 196 0.48 10.44 -10.60
CA LEU A 196 1.38 10.46 -11.75
C LEU A 196 2.04 11.83 -11.97
N GLN A 197 1.78 12.81 -11.10
CA GLN A 197 2.26 14.20 -11.21
C GLN A 197 2.00 14.81 -12.59
N MET A 198 0.75 14.74 -13.04
CA MET A 198 0.27 15.38 -14.26
C MET A 198 -1.11 16.02 -14.04
N THR A 199 -1.53 16.88 -14.96
CA THR A 199 -2.89 17.43 -14.90
C THR A 199 -3.92 16.43 -15.39
N PRO A 200 -5.21 16.52 -14.96
CA PRO A 200 -6.28 15.66 -15.46
C PRO A 200 -6.42 15.73 -16.99
N GLU A 201 -6.18 16.89 -17.59
CA GLU A 201 -6.23 17.09 -19.05
C GLU A 201 -5.09 16.34 -19.75
N THR A 202 -3.87 16.35 -19.15
CA THR A 202 -2.73 15.57 -19.66
C THR A 202 -3.02 14.07 -19.55
N LEU A 203 -3.57 13.62 -18.41
CA LEU A 203 -3.97 12.23 -18.25
C LEU A 203 -5.01 11.80 -19.30
N SER A 204 -6.02 12.64 -19.54
CA SER A 204 -7.05 12.38 -20.56
C SER A 204 -6.44 12.22 -21.94
N ARG A 205 -5.51 13.11 -22.34
CA ARG A 205 -4.80 13.03 -23.64
C ARG A 205 -3.96 11.76 -23.76
N VAL A 206 -3.21 11.41 -22.72
CA VAL A 206 -2.40 10.18 -22.69
C VAL A 206 -3.29 8.95 -22.87
N ARG A 207 -4.42 8.87 -22.17
CA ARG A 207 -5.37 7.76 -22.31
C ARG A 207 -5.94 7.65 -23.73
N SER A 208 -6.32 8.78 -24.34
CA SER A 208 -6.89 8.78 -25.69
C SER A 208 -5.87 8.42 -26.78
N SER A 209 -4.57 8.62 -26.55
CA SER A 209 -3.52 8.25 -27.50
C SER A 209 -3.14 6.77 -27.48
N LEU A 210 -3.65 6.01 -26.50
CA LEU A 210 -3.36 4.57 -26.32
C LEU A 210 -4.56 3.67 -26.71
N LEU A 211 -5.69 4.28 -27.05
CA LEU A 211 -6.89 3.63 -27.59
C LEU A 211 -6.91 3.69 -29.10
#